data_43ab2e89a81f45769f124820c4a2b39b
#
_entry.id   43ab2e89a81f45769f124820c4a2b39b
#
_cell.length_a   1.000
_cell.length_b   1.000
_cell.length_c   1.000
_cell.angle_alpha   90.00
_cell.angle_beta   90.00
_cell.angle_gamma   90.00
#
_symmetry.space_group_name_H-M   'P 1'
#
loop_
_entity.id
_entity.type
_entity.pdbx_description
1 polymer ?
#
loop_
_entity_poly.entity_id
_entity_poly.type
_entity_poly.pdbx_seq_one_letter_code
_entity_poly.pdbx_strand_id
1 'polypeptide(L)'
;MMKTTGAGLGADRLGLSNGEGNPLGFAILLAVIAFVSPLLALCLSTVLFAGKPSRKMAMSCAFGIAISMALVVSGIEYRHPVDMTRWMAECQFYTGKSFLTVLSSSNADHDGLIVWNVWCWLVGNSGNLSLLQVSGSFVGFGLTSWVVMDACARERTDTTAFLTLFIFVVLAVHMQAIVAYMRSTLGCILCATAFYIRRSYGVKDSIPSFILILLACGIHTSMVVALALFILQPLIAKNPKSGALICAFALAVVASAATFLITSHTLDGLPLIGDAIRKASVYTEGTGWDQQQAKDSLAVTGHVLSMVLLGMLLLRTFLTSQDDYRFPVMLVMSFCVFAMEATLVNVGNRLIYIPLLIGSTLCLNNEERKALSRQRWPLLLDLSLFVVATLVCLIALRNFIPSFNYIGVAKYAIFYPSILFQ
;
A
#
# COMPACT_ATOMS: atom_id res chain seq x y z
N MET A 1 -26.30 -0.96 33.16
CA MET A 1 -25.41 -0.23 34.07
C MET A 1 -24.01 -0.29 33.50
N MET A 2 -23.69 0.63 32.57
CA MET A 2 -22.41 0.71 31.87
C MET A 2 -21.47 1.58 32.69
N LYS A 3 -20.43 0.98 33.27
CA LYS A 3 -19.32 1.74 33.86
C LYS A 3 -18.45 2.27 32.73
N THR A 4 -18.53 3.57 32.48
CA THR A 4 -17.61 4.34 31.66
C THR A 4 -16.27 4.46 32.40
N THR A 5 -15.30 3.63 32.07
CA THR A 5 -13.90 3.86 32.48
C THR A 5 -13.25 4.88 31.55
N GLY A 6 -13.62 6.13 31.73
CA GLY A 6 -12.96 7.27 31.14
C GLY A 6 -11.88 7.83 32.09
N ALA A 7 -10.77 7.15 32.25
CA ALA A 7 -9.63 7.69 32.97
C ALA A 7 -8.34 7.00 32.47
N GLY A 8 -7.69 7.58 31.50
CA GLY A 8 -6.39 7.09 31.00
C GLY A 8 -5.75 7.94 29.91
N LEU A 9 -6.46 8.94 29.38
CA LEU A 9 -5.98 9.74 28.23
C LEU A 9 -5.24 11.05 28.61
N GLY A 10 -4.99 11.29 29.90
CA GLY A 10 -4.44 12.56 30.37
C GLY A 10 -2.94 12.58 30.71
N ALA A 11 -2.30 11.44 30.95
CA ALA A 11 -0.96 11.40 31.51
C ALA A 11 0.21 11.41 30.50
N ASP A 12 -0.03 11.04 29.24
CA ASP A 12 1.04 10.96 28.23
C ASP A 12 1.31 12.28 27.48
N ARG A 13 0.64 13.37 27.85
CA ARG A 13 0.80 14.65 27.13
C ARG A 13 2.06 15.44 27.47
N LEU A 14 2.84 15.09 28.49
CA LEU A 14 4.02 15.84 28.96
C LEU A 14 5.21 14.98 29.41
N GLY A 15 5.33 13.76 28.90
CA GLY A 15 6.53 12.93 29.14
C GLY A 15 7.69 13.28 28.24
N LEU A 16 8.25 14.47 28.36
CA LEU A 16 9.60 14.78 27.91
C LEU A 16 10.59 14.04 28.83
N SER A 17 10.79 12.74 28.59
CA SER A 17 11.91 12.03 29.19
C SER A 17 13.20 12.55 28.56
N ASN A 18 14.01 13.21 29.35
CA ASN A 18 15.36 13.67 29.02
C ASN A 18 16.20 12.48 28.53
N GLY A 19 16.46 12.39 27.22
CA GLY A 19 17.28 11.34 26.60
C GLY A 19 16.88 10.90 25.20
N GLU A 20 15.77 11.41 24.64
CA GLU A 20 15.43 11.14 23.25
C GLU A 20 16.29 11.99 22.32
N GLY A 21 17.20 11.35 21.57
CA GLY A 21 17.99 12.00 20.51
C GLY A 21 17.12 12.79 19.55
N ASN A 22 17.65 13.82 18.95
CA ASN A 22 16.95 14.67 17.98
C ASN A 22 16.49 13.83 16.78
N PRO A 23 15.16 13.60 16.57
CA PRO A 23 14.66 12.74 15.50
C PRO A 23 15.01 13.28 14.09
N LEU A 24 15.12 14.61 13.95
CA LEU A 24 15.54 15.24 12.69
C LEU A 24 17.02 14.95 12.43
N GLY A 25 17.88 15.03 13.43
CA GLY A 25 19.30 14.67 13.31
C GLY A 25 19.48 13.21 12.88
N PHE A 26 18.65 12.30 13.43
CA PHE A 26 18.66 10.91 13.02
C PHE A 26 18.19 10.72 11.56
N ALA A 27 17.13 11.40 11.15
CA ALA A 27 16.64 11.32 9.76
C ALA A 27 17.72 11.82 8.78
N ILE A 28 18.39 12.92 9.10
CA ILE A 28 19.48 13.46 8.26
C ILE A 28 20.66 12.47 8.21
N LEU A 29 21.06 11.91 9.35
CA LEU A 29 22.13 10.91 9.39
C LEU A 29 21.82 9.69 8.54
N LEU A 30 20.62 9.14 8.66
CA LEU A 30 20.18 7.99 7.84
C LEU A 30 20.14 8.34 6.35
N ALA A 31 19.71 9.56 5.99
CA ALA A 31 19.75 10.04 4.61
C ALA A 31 21.20 10.10 4.08
N VAL A 32 22.13 10.69 4.84
CA VAL A 32 23.55 10.75 4.45
C VAL A 32 24.13 9.34 4.25
N ILE A 33 23.85 8.42 5.18
CA ILE A 33 24.28 7.02 5.04
C ILE A 33 23.66 6.36 3.82
N ALA A 34 22.39 6.65 3.51
CA ALA A 34 21.71 6.10 2.33
C ALA A 34 22.37 6.53 1.02
N PHE A 35 22.88 7.76 0.92
CA PHE A 35 23.65 8.23 -0.25
C PHE A 35 25.00 7.55 -0.41
N VAL A 36 25.54 6.92 0.64
CA VAL A 36 26.78 6.13 0.56
C VAL A 36 26.44 4.67 0.32
N SER A 37 25.57 4.10 1.13
CA SER A 37 25.12 2.71 1.06
C SER A 37 23.65 2.59 1.49
N PRO A 38 22.73 2.52 0.52
CA PRO A 38 21.30 2.34 0.81
C PRO A 38 21.01 1.11 1.67
N LEU A 39 21.70 -0.01 1.43
CA LEU A 39 21.54 -1.23 2.20
C LEU A 39 21.94 -1.03 3.68
N LEU A 40 23.04 -0.33 3.93
CA LEU A 40 23.47 -0.02 5.30
C LEU A 40 22.45 0.86 6.01
N ALA A 41 21.93 1.89 5.34
CA ALA A 41 20.91 2.77 5.91
C ALA A 41 19.59 2.01 6.19
N LEU A 42 19.20 1.10 5.31
CA LEU A 42 18.03 0.22 5.49
C LEU A 42 18.21 -0.66 6.74
N CYS A 43 19.35 -1.35 6.85
CA CYS A 43 19.67 -2.18 8.00
C CYS A 43 19.71 -1.37 9.31
N LEU A 44 20.40 -0.22 9.30
CA LEU A 44 20.49 0.65 10.47
C LEU A 44 19.11 1.18 10.89
N SER A 45 18.27 1.63 9.95
CA SER A 45 16.91 2.09 10.25
C SER A 45 16.09 1.00 10.95
N THR A 46 16.20 -0.24 10.46
CA THR A 46 15.47 -1.38 11.03
C THR A 46 16.00 -1.74 12.42
N VAL A 47 17.32 -1.83 12.60
CA VAL A 47 17.95 -2.21 13.86
C VAL A 47 17.77 -1.13 14.93
N LEU A 48 17.92 0.14 14.57
CA LEU A 48 17.72 1.27 15.49
C LEU A 48 16.29 1.31 16.01
N PHE A 49 15.31 1.13 15.12
CA PHE A 49 13.91 1.07 15.54
C PHE A 49 13.64 -0.14 16.43
N ALA A 50 14.14 -1.33 16.07
CA ALA A 50 13.99 -2.55 16.85
C ALA A 50 14.54 -2.42 18.27
N GLY A 51 15.65 -1.67 18.45
CA GLY A 51 16.28 -1.43 19.75
C GLY A 51 15.56 -0.39 20.62
N LYS A 52 14.89 0.58 20.02
CA LYS A 52 14.18 1.66 20.75
C LYS A 52 12.89 2.06 20.01
N PRO A 53 11.85 1.24 20.04
CA PRO A 53 10.61 1.56 19.35
C PRO A 53 9.92 2.75 20.02
N SER A 54 9.95 3.89 19.35
CA SER A 54 9.19 5.08 19.73
C SER A 54 8.57 5.71 18.50
N ARG A 55 7.50 6.49 18.67
CA ARG A 55 6.80 7.14 17.56
C ARG A 55 7.65 8.15 16.80
N LYS A 56 8.53 8.87 17.50
CA LYS A 56 9.47 9.80 16.86
C LYS A 56 10.51 9.04 16.06
N MET A 57 11.02 7.94 16.61
CA MET A 57 11.94 7.04 15.92
C MET A 57 11.28 6.37 14.69
N ALA A 58 10.00 5.98 14.77
CA ALA A 58 9.26 5.40 13.67
C ALA A 58 9.31 6.28 12.40
N MET A 59 9.11 7.60 12.59
CA MET A 59 9.15 8.55 11.46
C MET A 59 10.55 8.68 10.85
N SER A 60 11.58 8.80 11.68
CA SER A 60 12.98 8.93 11.23
C SER A 60 13.47 7.66 10.54
N CYS A 61 13.19 6.49 11.10
CA CYS A 61 13.58 5.21 10.51
C CYS A 61 12.80 4.91 9.21
N ALA A 62 11.50 5.19 9.17
CA ALA A 62 10.72 5.06 7.95
C ALA A 62 11.22 5.99 6.83
N PHE A 63 11.65 7.20 7.16
CA PHE A 63 12.29 8.12 6.22
C PHE A 63 13.62 7.56 5.70
N GLY A 64 14.46 6.98 6.58
CA GLY A 64 15.69 6.30 6.18
C GLY A 64 15.45 5.13 5.21
N ILE A 65 14.41 4.31 5.48
CA ILE A 65 13.98 3.22 4.59
C ILE A 65 13.48 3.80 3.26
N ALA A 66 12.66 4.85 3.29
CA ALA A 66 12.12 5.48 2.09
C ALA A 66 13.22 5.97 1.15
N ILE A 67 14.20 6.72 1.66
CA ILE A 67 15.36 7.18 0.88
C ILE A 67 16.17 5.99 0.36
N SER A 68 16.48 5.02 1.21
CA SER A 68 17.27 3.85 0.82
C SER A 68 16.61 3.11 -0.34
N MET A 69 15.33 2.82 -0.25
CA MET A 69 14.60 2.11 -1.31
C MET A 69 14.44 2.94 -2.58
N ALA A 70 14.24 4.26 -2.46
CA ALA A 70 14.20 5.16 -3.60
C ALA A 70 15.53 5.15 -4.37
N LEU A 71 16.66 5.18 -3.67
CA LEU A 71 17.99 5.11 -4.27
C LEU A 71 18.26 3.73 -4.90
N VAL A 72 17.89 2.63 -4.23
CA VAL A 72 17.99 1.27 -4.80
C VAL A 72 17.20 1.17 -6.10
N VAL A 73 15.96 1.67 -6.10
CA VAL A 73 15.07 1.62 -7.27
C VAL A 73 15.58 2.49 -8.41
N SER A 74 16.32 3.57 -8.13
CA SER A 74 16.92 4.41 -9.20
C SER A 74 17.90 3.62 -10.09
N GLY A 75 18.45 2.51 -9.60
CA GLY A 75 19.31 1.60 -10.35
C GLY A 75 18.57 0.56 -11.21
N ILE A 76 17.23 0.60 -11.25
CA ILE A 76 16.47 -0.31 -12.10
C ILE A 76 16.51 0.17 -13.54
N GLU A 77 17.03 -0.69 -14.41
CA GLU A 77 16.95 -0.54 -15.85
C GLU A 77 15.91 -1.52 -16.42
N TYR A 78 15.02 -1.04 -17.25
CA TYR A 78 13.96 -1.84 -17.86
C TYR A 78 14.46 -2.44 -19.18
N ARG A 79 14.46 -3.77 -19.29
CA ARG A 79 14.86 -4.49 -20.52
C ARG A 79 13.71 -4.71 -21.49
N HIS A 80 12.49 -4.78 -20.97
CA HIS A 80 11.27 -4.96 -21.74
C HIS A 80 10.22 -3.94 -21.35
N PRO A 81 9.26 -3.61 -22.23
CA PRO A 81 8.15 -2.74 -21.91
C PRO A 81 7.35 -3.29 -20.72
N VAL A 82 7.24 -2.50 -19.67
CA VAL A 82 6.41 -2.73 -18.49
C VAL A 82 5.55 -1.48 -18.24
N ASP A 83 4.60 -1.55 -17.35
CA ASP A 83 3.75 -0.40 -17.03
C ASP A 83 4.57 0.86 -16.68
N MET A 84 5.68 0.71 -15.98
CA MET A 84 6.56 1.84 -15.65
C MET A 84 7.13 2.55 -16.89
N THR A 85 7.55 1.80 -17.92
CA THR A 85 8.07 2.42 -19.16
C THR A 85 6.99 3.19 -19.90
N ARG A 86 5.74 2.68 -19.89
CA ARG A 86 4.57 3.37 -20.43
C ARG A 86 4.30 4.68 -19.67
N TRP A 87 4.37 4.65 -18.35
CA TRP A 87 4.17 5.86 -17.53
C TRP A 87 5.30 6.86 -17.66
N MET A 88 6.55 6.42 -17.86
CA MET A 88 7.66 7.32 -18.21
C MET A 88 7.42 8.02 -19.57
N ALA A 89 6.92 7.29 -20.57
CA ALA A 89 6.53 7.87 -21.85
C ALA A 89 5.38 8.88 -21.69
N GLU A 90 4.44 8.62 -20.78
CA GLU A 90 3.39 9.58 -20.43
C GLU A 90 3.98 10.84 -19.76
N CYS A 91 4.94 10.70 -18.85
CA CYS A 91 5.65 11.86 -18.30
C CYS A 91 6.33 12.68 -19.40
N GLN A 92 6.97 12.01 -20.36
CA GLN A 92 7.61 12.66 -21.50
C GLN A 92 6.59 13.43 -22.36
N PHE A 93 5.37 12.92 -22.51
CA PHE A 93 4.29 13.61 -23.20
C PHE A 93 3.94 14.97 -22.58
N TYR A 94 4.12 15.12 -21.27
CA TYR A 94 3.86 16.38 -20.54
C TYR A 94 5.06 17.36 -20.56
N THR A 95 6.23 16.98 -21.09
CA THR A 95 7.41 17.86 -21.17
C THR A 95 7.11 19.13 -21.97
N GLY A 96 7.41 20.28 -21.39
CA GLY A 96 7.19 21.60 -22.00
C GLY A 96 5.74 22.08 -22.04
N LYS A 97 4.78 21.29 -21.52
CA LYS A 97 3.38 21.72 -21.45
C LYS A 97 3.14 22.64 -20.26
N SER A 98 2.23 23.58 -20.43
CA SER A 98 1.82 24.46 -19.32
C SER A 98 1.00 23.68 -18.28
N PHE A 99 1.03 24.10 -17.03
CA PHE A 99 0.24 23.49 -15.96
C PHE A 99 -1.27 23.52 -16.27
N LEU A 100 -1.76 24.59 -16.85
CA LEU A 100 -3.18 24.68 -17.24
C LEU A 100 -3.54 23.64 -18.33
N THR A 101 -2.64 23.39 -19.26
CA THR A 101 -2.83 22.33 -20.27
C THR A 101 -2.98 20.96 -19.62
N VAL A 102 -2.20 20.66 -18.56
CA VAL A 102 -2.29 19.39 -17.83
C VAL A 102 -3.64 19.22 -17.14
N LEU A 103 -4.17 20.30 -16.55
CA LEU A 103 -5.48 20.28 -15.89
C LEU A 103 -6.64 20.17 -16.87
N SER A 104 -6.47 20.68 -18.09
CA SER A 104 -7.52 20.69 -19.14
C SER A 104 -7.36 19.57 -20.17
N SER A 105 -6.21 18.88 -20.19
CA SER A 105 -5.95 17.83 -21.18
C SER A 105 -6.75 16.57 -20.84
N SER A 106 -7.70 16.25 -21.68
CA SER A 106 -8.26 14.91 -21.75
C SER A 106 -7.22 14.00 -22.44
N ASN A 107 -6.36 13.39 -21.66
CA ASN A 107 -5.61 12.25 -22.16
C ASN A 107 -6.52 11.03 -22.04
N ALA A 108 -6.93 10.45 -23.16
CA ALA A 108 -7.96 9.41 -23.23
C ALA A 108 -7.75 8.22 -22.25
N ASP A 109 -6.52 7.99 -21.81
CA ASP A 109 -6.20 6.91 -20.88
C ASP A 109 -6.29 7.30 -19.40
N HIS A 110 -6.26 8.60 -19.04
CA HIS A 110 -6.12 9.06 -17.65
C HIS A 110 -6.98 10.27 -17.32
N ASP A 111 -8.10 10.45 -18.01
CA ASP A 111 -9.06 11.51 -17.75
C ASP A 111 -9.54 11.48 -16.28
N GLY A 112 -9.44 12.62 -15.62
CA GLY A 112 -9.87 12.78 -14.22
C GLY A 112 -8.81 12.39 -13.17
N LEU A 113 -7.64 11.86 -13.54
CA LEU A 113 -6.57 11.53 -12.60
C LEU A 113 -5.63 12.72 -12.37
N ILE A 114 -6.16 13.80 -11.81
CA ILE A 114 -5.46 15.08 -11.68
C ILE A 114 -4.12 14.92 -10.96
N VAL A 115 -4.07 14.17 -9.85
CA VAL A 115 -2.83 14.00 -9.05
C VAL A 115 -1.78 13.26 -9.87
N TRP A 116 -2.19 12.23 -10.61
CA TRP A 116 -1.31 11.47 -11.48
C TRP A 116 -0.75 12.35 -12.62
N ASN A 117 -1.62 13.08 -13.30
CA ASN A 117 -1.24 13.96 -14.40
C ASN A 117 -0.28 15.07 -13.95
N VAL A 118 -0.54 15.69 -12.78
CA VAL A 118 0.37 16.67 -12.17
C VAL A 118 1.72 16.04 -11.83
N TRP A 119 1.72 14.82 -11.30
CA TRP A 119 2.97 14.11 -11.00
C TRP A 119 3.77 13.82 -12.26
N CYS A 120 3.14 13.26 -13.30
CA CYS A 120 3.77 13.05 -14.60
C CYS A 120 4.31 14.36 -15.21
N TRP A 121 3.57 15.46 -15.08
CA TRP A 121 4.02 16.78 -15.53
C TRP A 121 5.27 17.26 -14.78
N LEU A 122 5.30 17.13 -13.46
CA LEU A 122 6.48 17.49 -12.65
C LEU A 122 7.70 16.66 -13.07
N VAL A 123 7.54 15.35 -13.23
CA VAL A 123 8.61 14.45 -13.65
C VAL A 123 9.07 14.77 -15.08
N GLY A 124 8.14 14.95 -16.04
CA GLY A 124 8.46 15.27 -17.42
C GLY A 124 9.25 16.58 -17.55
N ASN A 125 8.85 17.61 -16.82
CA ASN A 125 9.54 18.91 -16.84
C ASN A 125 10.85 18.94 -16.03
N SER A 126 11.11 17.95 -15.19
CA SER A 126 12.42 17.82 -14.51
C SER A 126 13.56 17.40 -15.45
N GLY A 127 13.23 16.85 -16.62
CA GLY A 127 14.19 16.27 -17.55
C GLY A 127 14.72 14.88 -17.13
N ASN A 128 14.30 14.35 -15.99
CA ASN A 128 14.73 13.04 -15.49
C ASN A 128 13.53 12.13 -15.20
N LEU A 129 13.19 11.27 -16.14
CA LEU A 129 12.05 10.36 -16.06
C LEU A 129 12.17 9.31 -14.94
N SER A 130 13.39 8.98 -14.49
CA SER A 130 13.59 8.04 -13.39
C SER A 130 13.06 8.57 -12.05
N LEU A 131 12.85 9.90 -11.95
CA LEU A 131 12.20 10.48 -10.77
C LEU A 131 10.80 9.95 -10.53
N LEU A 132 10.11 9.42 -11.54
CA LEU A 132 8.81 8.77 -11.35
C LEU A 132 8.94 7.56 -10.43
N GLN A 133 9.83 6.62 -10.77
CA GLN A 133 10.03 5.40 -9.96
C GLN A 133 10.66 5.72 -8.60
N VAL A 134 11.57 6.69 -8.54
CA VAL A 134 12.24 7.12 -7.30
C VAL A 134 11.24 7.72 -6.32
N SER A 135 10.45 8.69 -6.77
CA SER A 135 9.44 9.36 -5.92
C SER A 135 8.31 8.41 -5.52
N GLY A 136 7.86 7.54 -6.44
CA GLY A 136 6.86 6.53 -6.13
C GLY A 136 7.34 5.52 -5.08
N SER A 137 8.57 5.07 -5.20
CA SER A 137 9.19 4.16 -4.23
C SER A 137 9.41 4.83 -2.88
N PHE A 138 9.85 6.10 -2.88
CA PHE A 138 9.99 6.88 -1.65
C PHE A 138 8.67 6.95 -0.88
N VAL A 139 7.58 7.31 -1.54
CA VAL A 139 6.25 7.39 -0.92
C VAL A 139 5.76 6.01 -0.49
N GLY A 140 5.85 5.01 -1.37
CA GLY A 140 5.34 3.66 -1.11
C GLY A 140 6.03 2.98 0.07
N PHE A 141 7.35 2.90 0.05
CA PHE A 141 8.11 2.29 1.16
C PHE A 141 8.09 3.14 2.42
N GLY A 142 8.11 4.47 2.29
CA GLY A 142 8.04 5.39 3.42
C GLY A 142 6.76 5.22 4.21
N LEU A 143 5.61 5.29 3.56
CA LEU A 143 4.32 5.14 4.22
C LEU A 143 4.10 3.72 4.76
N THR A 144 4.46 2.69 4.00
CA THR A 144 4.34 1.30 4.45
C THR A 144 5.17 1.06 5.71
N SER A 145 6.43 1.47 5.70
CA SER A 145 7.33 1.32 6.85
C SER A 145 6.87 2.14 8.04
N TRP A 146 6.41 3.39 7.80
CA TRP A 146 5.90 4.25 8.86
C TRP A 146 4.67 3.65 9.55
N VAL A 147 3.69 3.16 8.79
CA VAL A 147 2.48 2.52 9.35
C VAL A 147 2.84 1.35 10.25
N VAL A 148 3.75 0.47 9.81
CA VAL A 148 4.20 -0.68 10.59
C VAL A 148 4.94 -0.24 11.86
N MET A 149 5.90 0.67 11.72
CA MET A 149 6.72 1.14 12.84
C MET A 149 5.91 1.94 13.86
N ASP A 150 5.03 2.85 13.41
CA ASP A 150 4.16 3.60 14.34
C ASP A 150 3.18 2.67 15.06
N ALA A 151 2.62 1.67 14.38
CA ALA A 151 1.78 0.66 15.00
C ALA A 151 2.55 -0.14 16.07
N CYS A 152 3.76 -0.60 15.76
CA CYS A 152 4.61 -1.30 16.71
C CYS A 152 4.98 -0.44 17.92
N ALA A 153 5.29 0.83 17.70
CA ALA A 153 5.60 1.76 18.78
C ALA A 153 4.40 2.03 19.71
N ARG A 154 3.18 2.10 19.14
CA ARG A 154 1.94 2.28 19.91
C ARG A 154 1.60 1.07 20.77
N GLU A 155 1.70 -0.10 20.19
CA GLU A 155 1.40 -1.37 20.85
C GLU A 155 2.57 -1.83 21.78
N ARG A 156 3.67 -1.08 21.84
CA ARG A 156 4.88 -1.41 22.61
C ARG A 156 5.35 -2.84 22.35
N THR A 157 5.39 -3.20 21.08
CA THR A 157 5.80 -4.55 20.65
C THR A 157 7.26 -4.82 20.97
N ASP A 158 7.59 -6.07 21.26
CA ASP A 158 8.97 -6.51 21.38
C ASP A 158 9.69 -6.53 20.01
N THR A 159 11.02 -6.59 20.04
CA THR A 159 11.88 -6.61 18.86
C THR A 159 11.53 -7.77 17.90
N THR A 160 11.24 -8.95 18.45
CA THR A 160 10.91 -10.14 17.65
C THR A 160 9.60 -9.94 16.91
N ALA A 161 8.56 -9.43 17.59
CA ALA A 161 7.27 -9.15 16.99
C ALA A 161 7.36 -8.09 15.88
N PHE A 162 8.15 -7.03 16.13
CA PHE A 162 8.41 -6.01 15.10
C PHE A 162 9.10 -6.60 13.87
N LEU A 163 10.22 -7.32 14.05
CA LEU A 163 10.96 -7.88 12.93
C LEU A 163 10.11 -8.87 12.13
N THR A 164 9.36 -9.72 12.84
CA THR A 164 8.44 -10.67 12.22
C THR A 164 7.41 -9.95 11.34
N LEU A 165 6.73 -8.94 11.89
CA LEU A 165 5.74 -8.18 11.13
C LEU A 165 6.37 -7.41 9.98
N PHE A 166 7.51 -6.76 10.22
CA PHE A 166 8.20 -5.95 9.20
C PHE A 166 8.62 -6.83 8.01
N ILE A 167 9.23 -7.98 8.26
CA ILE A 167 9.59 -8.94 7.21
C ILE A 167 8.33 -9.42 6.47
N PHE A 168 7.26 -9.76 7.19
CA PHE A 168 6.00 -10.16 6.56
C PHE A 168 5.47 -9.08 5.62
N VAL A 169 5.43 -7.81 6.06
CA VAL A 169 4.93 -6.71 5.23
C VAL A 169 5.83 -6.47 4.02
N VAL A 170 7.16 -6.56 4.18
CA VAL A 170 8.11 -6.45 3.05
C VAL A 170 7.90 -7.57 2.02
N LEU A 171 7.56 -8.77 2.45
CA LEU A 171 7.24 -9.88 1.56
C LEU A 171 5.86 -9.70 0.91
N ALA A 172 4.86 -9.26 1.65
CA ALA A 172 3.49 -9.07 1.17
C ALA A 172 3.36 -7.85 0.24
N VAL A 173 4.03 -6.73 0.58
CA VAL A 173 4.11 -5.49 -0.24
C VAL A 173 5.51 -5.42 -0.86
N HIS A 174 5.78 -6.35 -1.75
CA HIS A 174 7.11 -6.51 -2.35
C HIS A 174 7.48 -5.35 -3.29
N MET A 175 8.78 -5.15 -3.50
CA MET A 175 9.32 -4.06 -4.31
C MET A 175 8.71 -4.02 -5.73
N GLN A 176 8.49 -5.16 -6.35
CA GLN A 176 7.92 -5.25 -7.70
C GLN A 176 6.50 -4.68 -7.76
N ALA A 177 5.70 -4.84 -6.70
CA ALA A 177 4.36 -4.24 -6.65
C ALA A 177 4.44 -2.71 -6.69
N ILE A 178 5.36 -2.13 -5.94
CA ILE A 178 5.54 -0.67 -5.89
C ILE A 178 6.11 -0.16 -7.22
N VAL A 179 7.03 -0.88 -7.85
CA VAL A 179 7.71 -0.42 -9.07
C VAL A 179 6.89 -0.74 -10.33
N ALA A 180 6.41 -1.97 -10.48
CA ALA A 180 5.72 -2.39 -11.70
C ALA A 180 4.24 -1.97 -11.74
N TYR A 181 3.56 -1.98 -10.58
CA TYR A 181 2.14 -1.59 -10.44
C TYR A 181 1.98 -0.31 -9.63
N MET A 182 2.91 0.63 -9.77
CA MET A 182 3.08 1.80 -8.91
C MET A 182 1.77 2.54 -8.63
N ARG A 183 0.98 2.87 -9.65
CA ARG A 183 -0.26 3.65 -9.50
C ARG A 183 -1.27 2.99 -8.56
N SER A 184 -1.61 1.73 -8.81
CA SER A 184 -2.57 0.98 -7.98
C SER A 184 -2.01 0.72 -6.59
N THR A 185 -0.75 0.32 -6.49
CA THR A 185 -0.10 0.01 -5.20
C THR A 185 0.03 1.25 -4.33
N LEU A 186 0.45 2.39 -4.87
CA LEU A 186 0.50 3.65 -4.13
C LEU A 186 -0.89 4.12 -3.70
N GLY A 187 -1.89 4.02 -4.59
CA GLY A 187 -3.27 4.31 -4.23
C GLY A 187 -3.71 3.47 -3.02
N CYS A 188 -3.42 2.18 -3.03
CA CYS A 188 -3.73 1.28 -1.90
C CYS A 188 -2.97 1.67 -0.62
N ILE A 189 -1.67 1.96 -0.71
CA ILE A 189 -0.86 2.35 0.45
C ILE A 189 -1.37 3.66 1.05
N LEU A 190 -1.70 4.65 0.22
CA LEU A 190 -2.30 5.91 0.67
C LEU A 190 -3.65 5.67 1.37
N CYS A 191 -4.53 4.84 0.80
CA CYS A 191 -5.80 4.45 1.41
C CYS A 191 -5.60 3.74 2.75
N ALA A 192 -4.74 2.72 2.80
CA ALA A 192 -4.46 1.99 4.04
C ALA A 192 -3.88 2.92 5.12
N THR A 193 -2.98 3.83 4.73
CA THR A 193 -2.42 4.85 5.62
C THR A 193 -3.49 5.80 6.12
N ALA A 194 -4.43 6.23 5.26
CA ALA A 194 -5.55 7.08 5.65
C ALA A 194 -6.46 6.41 6.69
N PHE A 195 -6.82 5.14 6.48
CA PHE A 195 -7.58 4.36 7.45
C PHE A 195 -6.83 4.20 8.77
N TYR A 196 -5.52 3.95 8.70
CA TYR A 196 -4.66 3.82 9.87
C TYR A 196 -4.60 5.14 10.67
N ILE A 197 -4.35 6.28 10.02
CA ILE A 197 -4.27 7.60 10.69
C ILE A 197 -5.61 7.94 11.35
N ARG A 198 -6.71 7.87 10.62
CA ARG A 198 -8.04 8.21 11.12
C ARG A 198 -8.38 7.49 12.42
N ARG A 199 -7.88 6.26 12.56
CA ARG A 199 -8.08 5.45 13.76
C ARG A 199 -7.11 5.78 14.86
N SER A 200 -5.86 5.76 14.53
CA SER A 200 -4.79 5.82 15.51
C SER A 200 -4.69 7.19 16.19
N TYR A 201 -5.15 8.24 15.51
CA TYR A 201 -5.01 9.63 15.95
C TYR A 201 -6.35 10.30 16.30
N GLY A 202 -7.47 9.69 15.94
CA GLY A 202 -8.82 10.17 16.28
C GLY A 202 -9.40 11.19 15.30
N VAL A 203 -10.56 11.77 15.65
CA VAL A 203 -11.35 12.63 14.75
C VAL A 203 -10.60 13.91 14.36
N LYS A 204 -9.71 14.44 15.20
CA LYS A 204 -8.94 15.65 14.90
C LYS A 204 -7.99 15.49 13.72
N ASP A 205 -7.56 14.26 13.43
CA ASP A 205 -6.64 13.94 12.34
C ASP A 205 -7.39 13.38 11.11
N SER A 206 -8.69 13.60 11.04
CA SER A 206 -9.49 13.19 9.88
C SER A 206 -9.14 13.98 8.62
N ILE A 207 -8.64 15.22 8.73
CA ILE A 207 -8.25 16.04 7.57
C ILE A 207 -7.07 15.43 6.81
N PRO A 208 -5.91 15.10 7.44
CA PRO A 208 -4.82 14.41 6.75
C PRO A 208 -5.26 13.08 6.14
N SER A 209 -6.08 12.31 6.85
CA SER A 209 -6.61 11.05 6.32
C SER A 209 -7.47 11.26 5.09
N PHE A 210 -8.33 12.29 5.09
CA PHE A 210 -9.17 12.62 3.95
C PHE A 210 -8.35 13.10 2.76
N ILE A 211 -7.30 13.90 2.98
CA ILE A 211 -6.37 14.32 1.93
C ILE A 211 -5.69 13.09 1.30
N LEU A 212 -5.20 12.13 2.09
CA LEU A 212 -4.57 10.93 1.56
C LEU A 212 -5.52 10.10 0.70
N ILE A 213 -6.78 9.96 1.10
CA ILE A 213 -7.81 9.25 0.30
C ILE A 213 -8.08 9.98 -1.01
N LEU A 214 -8.19 11.31 -1.00
CA LEU A 214 -8.38 12.10 -2.22
C LEU A 214 -7.17 12.00 -3.14
N LEU A 215 -5.95 12.06 -2.60
CA LEU A 215 -4.73 11.83 -3.38
C LEU A 215 -4.73 10.43 -4.02
N ALA A 216 -5.13 9.41 -3.28
CA ALA A 216 -5.25 8.05 -3.81
C ALA A 216 -6.24 7.97 -4.98
N CYS A 217 -7.41 8.58 -4.86
CA CYS A 217 -8.41 8.67 -5.94
C CYS A 217 -7.88 9.42 -7.16
N GLY A 218 -7.11 10.50 -6.94
CA GLY A 218 -6.46 11.26 -8.01
C GLY A 218 -5.29 10.54 -8.69
N ILE A 219 -4.79 9.44 -8.10
CA ILE A 219 -3.76 8.57 -8.69
C ILE A 219 -4.40 7.38 -9.42
N HIS A 220 -5.45 6.77 -8.85
CA HIS A 220 -6.05 5.57 -9.43
C HIS A 220 -7.57 5.49 -9.15
N THR A 221 -8.36 5.33 -10.21
CA THR A 221 -9.83 5.38 -10.14
C THR A 221 -10.45 4.32 -9.22
N SER A 222 -9.87 3.13 -9.11
CA SER A 222 -10.41 2.08 -8.23
C SER A 222 -10.40 2.47 -6.74
N MET A 223 -9.65 3.50 -6.34
CA MET A 223 -9.59 3.99 -4.97
C MET A 223 -10.91 4.69 -4.53
N VAL A 224 -11.82 4.97 -5.46
CA VAL A 224 -13.16 5.47 -5.15
C VAL A 224 -13.93 4.49 -4.25
N VAL A 225 -13.69 3.18 -4.38
CA VAL A 225 -14.25 2.16 -3.47
C VAL A 225 -13.76 2.39 -2.04
N ALA A 226 -12.48 2.65 -1.87
CA ALA A 226 -11.89 2.96 -0.56
C ALA A 226 -12.42 4.30 0.00
N LEU A 227 -12.64 5.32 -0.84
CA LEU A 227 -13.25 6.59 -0.44
C LEU A 227 -14.69 6.36 0.08
N ALA A 228 -15.50 5.57 -0.62
CA ALA A 228 -16.85 5.25 -0.19
C ALA A 228 -16.85 4.57 1.19
N LEU A 229 -15.97 3.58 1.40
CA LEU A 229 -15.79 2.93 2.71
C LEU A 229 -15.29 3.90 3.79
N PHE A 230 -14.38 4.80 3.43
CA PHE A 230 -13.87 5.81 4.36
C PHE A 230 -14.98 6.74 4.85
N ILE A 231 -15.91 7.14 3.98
CA ILE A 231 -17.07 7.94 4.33
C ILE A 231 -18.04 7.15 5.22
N LEU A 232 -18.25 5.86 4.90
CA LEU A 232 -19.16 4.97 5.64
C LEU A 232 -18.57 4.44 6.96
N GLN A 233 -17.27 4.58 7.19
CA GLN A 233 -16.59 4.07 8.39
C GLN A 233 -17.25 4.45 9.72
N PRO A 234 -17.79 5.68 9.94
CA PRO A 234 -18.48 6.01 11.19
C PRO A 234 -19.74 5.18 11.44
N LEU A 235 -20.43 4.77 10.37
CA LEU A 235 -21.61 3.90 10.47
C LEU A 235 -21.21 2.47 10.85
N ILE A 236 -20.10 1.98 10.25
CA ILE A 236 -19.52 0.67 10.59
C ILE A 236 -19.06 0.65 12.04
N ALA A 237 -18.44 1.73 12.52
CA ALA A 237 -17.93 1.83 13.90
C ALA A 237 -19.03 1.80 14.96
N LYS A 238 -20.24 2.31 14.66
CA LYS A 238 -21.38 2.29 15.60
C LYS A 238 -21.94 0.88 15.84
N ASN A 239 -21.95 0.04 14.82
CA ASN A 239 -22.43 -1.33 14.85
C ASN A 239 -21.55 -2.24 13.98
N PRO A 240 -20.40 -2.74 14.49
CA PRO A 240 -19.41 -3.42 13.68
C PRO A 240 -19.97 -4.60 12.87
N LYS A 241 -20.81 -5.43 13.50
CA LYS A 241 -21.38 -6.64 12.84
C LYS A 241 -22.39 -6.29 11.75
N SER A 242 -23.40 -5.47 12.09
CA SER A 242 -24.44 -5.07 11.12
C SER A 242 -23.93 -4.05 10.12
N GLY A 243 -23.06 -3.12 10.54
CA GLY A 243 -22.46 -2.14 9.66
C GLY A 243 -21.57 -2.76 8.59
N ALA A 244 -20.76 -3.76 8.95
CA ALA A 244 -19.94 -4.51 7.98
C ALA A 244 -20.82 -5.27 6.98
N LEU A 245 -21.89 -5.91 7.44
CA LEU A 245 -22.85 -6.63 6.59
C LEU A 245 -23.57 -5.69 5.63
N ILE A 246 -24.07 -4.55 6.13
CA ILE A 246 -24.73 -3.52 5.31
C ILE A 246 -23.76 -2.96 4.25
N CYS A 247 -22.51 -2.66 4.63
CA CYS A 247 -21.51 -2.17 3.69
C CYS A 247 -21.12 -3.23 2.66
N ALA A 248 -20.94 -4.48 3.06
CA ALA A 248 -20.66 -5.58 2.14
C ALA A 248 -21.81 -5.78 1.16
N PHE A 249 -23.06 -5.76 1.65
CA PHE A 249 -24.24 -5.85 0.81
C PHE A 249 -24.38 -4.65 -0.14
N ALA A 250 -24.21 -3.42 0.36
CA ALA A 250 -24.28 -2.23 -0.47
C ALA A 250 -23.21 -2.24 -1.57
N LEU A 251 -21.98 -2.66 -1.25
CA LEU A 251 -20.91 -2.78 -2.23
C LEU A 251 -21.14 -3.92 -3.23
N ALA A 252 -21.71 -5.04 -2.80
CA ALA A 252 -22.13 -6.12 -3.70
C ALA A 252 -23.21 -5.64 -4.67
N VAL A 253 -24.20 -4.87 -4.18
CA VAL A 253 -25.24 -4.25 -5.02
C VAL A 253 -24.63 -3.25 -6.00
N VAL A 254 -23.73 -2.37 -5.54
CA VAL A 254 -23.04 -1.39 -6.41
C VAL A 254 -22.18 -2.09 -7.45
N ALA A 255 -21.43 -3.14 -7.06
CA ALA A 255 -20.62 -3.91 -7.99
C ALA A 255 -21.49 -4.62 -9.03
N SER A 256 -22.61 -5.24 -8.60
CA SER A 256 -23.56 -5.89 -9.51
C SER A 256 -24.24 -4.90 -10.46
N ALA A 257 -24.65 -3.74 -9.93
CA ALA A 257 -25.22 -2.67 -10.74
C ALA A 257 -24.20 -2.10 -11.74
N ALA A 258 -22.95 -1.89 -11.31
CA ALA A 258 -21.87 -1.46 -12.18
C ALA A 258 -21.59 -2.49 -13.28
N THR A 259 -21.53 -3.78 -12.94
CA THR A 259 -21.38 -4.86 -13.94
C THR A 259 -22.53 -4.87 -14.94
N PHE A 260 -23.77 -4.73 -14.45
CA PHE A 260 -24.95 -4.65 -15.32
C PHE A 260 -24.90 -3.43 -16.26
N LEU A 261 -24.54 -2.25 -15.74
CA LEU A 261 -24.41 -1.02 -16.54
C LEU A 261 -23.28 -1.12 -17.57
N ILE A 262 -22.19 -1.80 -17.23
CA ILE A 262 -21.07 -2.09 -18.15
C ILE A 262 -21.54 -3.01 -19.27
N THR A 263 -22.19 -4.11 -18.94
CA THR A 263 -22.62 -5.11 -19.93
C THR A 263 -23.78 -4.64 -20.79
N SER A 264 -24.58 -3.69 -20.31
CA SER A 264 -25.73 -3.13 -21.04
C SER A 264 -25.40 -1.98 -21.99
N HIS A 265 -24.17 -1.45 -21.94
CA HIS A 265 -23.72 -0.29 -22.73
C HIS A 265 -24.60 0.96 -22.63
N THR A 266 -25.45 1.03 -21.59
CA THR A 266 -26.45 2.11 -21.43
C THR A 266 -25.86 3.48 -21.10
N LEU A 267 -24.62 3.53 -20.64
CA LEU A 267 -23.96 4.74 -20.19
C LEU A 267 -22.74 5.16 -21.04
N ASP A 268 -22.53 4.52 -22.17
CA ASP A 268 -21.36 4.77 -23.06
C ASP A 268 -21.30 6.21 -23.58
N GLY A 269 -22.43 6.92 -23.61
CA GLY A 269 -22.52 8.32 -24.04
C GLY A 269 -22.13 9.36 -22.96
N LEU A 270 -21.84 8.95 -21.72
CA LEU A 270 -21.44 9.87 -20.63
C LEU A 270 -19.91 9.98 -20.54
N PRO A 271 -19.30 11.18 -20.69
CA PRO A 271 -17.85 11.31 -20.87
C PRO A 271 -16.98 10.64 -19.80
N LEU A 272 -17.28 10.84 -18.51
CA LEU A 272 -16.49 10.26 -17.39
C LEU A 272 -16.89 8.82 -17.09
N ILE A 273 -18.19 8.52 -17.19
CA ILE A 273 -18.74 7.21 -16.85
C ILE A 273 -18.52 6.25 -18.03
N GLY A 274 -18.70 6.71 -19.27
CA GLY A 274 -18.45 5.94 -20.48
C GLY A 274 -17.00 5.47 -20.59
N ASP A 275 -16.02 6.32 -20.22
CA ASP A 275 -14.61 5.91 -20.17
C ASP A 275 -14.32 4.87 -19.08
N ALA A 276 -14.91 5.02 -17.90
CA ALA A 276 -14.81 4.03 -16.84
C ALA A 276 -15.43 2.69 -17.27
N ILE A 277 -16.58 2.74 -17.93
CA ILE A 277 -17.27 1.57 -18.49
C ILE A 277 -16.45 0.93 -19.61
N ARG A 278 -15.94 1.70 -20.57
CA ARG A 278 -15.07 1.20 -21.63
C ARG A 278 -13.80 0.55 -21.08
N LYS A 279 -13.18 1.13 -20.05
CA LYS A 279 -12.04 0.51 -19.37
C LYS A 279 -12.44 -0.79 -18.66
N ALA A 280 -13.60 -0.84 -18.05
CA ALA A 280 -14.09 -2.04 -17.39
C ALA A 280 -14.48 -3.12 -18.41
N SER A 281 -15.07 -2.78 -19.58
CA SER A 281 -15.39 -3.74 -20.64
C SER A 281 -14.12 -4.38 -21.22
N VAL A 282 -13.04 -3.61 -21.36
CA VAL A 282 -11.72 -4.14 -21.74
C VAL A 282 -11.24 -5.24 -20.79
N TYR A 283 -11.53 -5.14 -19.48
CA TYR A 283 -11.19 -6.19 -18.52
C TYR A 283 -12.17 -7.36 -18.51
N THR A 284 -13.44 -7.14 -18.89
CA THR A 284 -14.45 -8.21 -18.97
C THR A 284 -14.39 -8.98 -20.29
N GLU A 285 -14.07 -8.33 -21.39
CA GLU A 285 -14.03 -8.93 -22.73
C GLU A 285 -12.71 -9.66 -23.01
N GLY A 286 -11.74 -9.59 -22.10
CA GLY A 286 -10.46 -10.28 -22.18
C GLY A 286 -9.61 -9.75 -23.33
N THR A 287 -8.88 -8.68 -23.11
CA THR A 287 -7.83 -8.23 -24.04
C THR A 287 -6.71 -9.27 -24.11
N GLY A 288 -5.95 -9.26 -25.20
CA GLY A 288 -4.87 -10.23 -25.43
C GLY A 288 -3.84 -10.33 -24.28
N TRP A 289 -3.73 -9.31 -23.42
CA TRP A 289 -2.90 -9.32 -22.22
C TRP A 289 -3.46 -10.24 -21.13
N ASP A 290 -4.76 -10.15 -20.82
CA ASP A 290 -5.42 -11.00 -19.82
C ASP A 290 -5.45 -12.46 -20.28
N GLN A 291 -5.64 -12.70 -21.57
CA GLN A 291 -5.54 -14.02 -22.16
C GLN A 291 -4.11 -14.58 -22.11
N GLN A 292 -3.11 -13.74 -22.23
CA GLN A 292 -1.72 -14.13 -22.15
C GLN A 292 -1.31 -14.44 -20.70
N GLN A 293 -1.78 -13.66 -19.74
CA GLN A 293 -1.61 -13.94 -18.30
C GLN A 293 -2.38 -15.19 -17.87
N ALA A 294 -3.60 -15.41 -18.36
CA ALA A 294 -4.36 -16.62 -18.08
C ALA A 294 -3.69 -17.90 -18.61
N LYS A 295 -2.83 -17.79 -19.61
CA LYS A 295 -2.00 -18.90 -20.12
C LYS A 295 -0.72 -19.12 -19.31
N ASP A 296 -0.26 -18.14 -18.56
CA ASP A 296 0.88 -18.29 -17.66
C ASP A 296 0.41 -18.88 -16.32
N SER A 297 0.56 -20.19 -16.19
CA SER A 297 0.18 -20.93 -14.98
C SER A 297 0.81 -20.36 -13.71
N LEU A 298 1.96 -19.71 -13.81
CA LEU A 298 2.66 -19.11 -12.68
C LEU A 298 2.06 -17.78 -12.27
N ALA A 299 1.61 -16.95 -13.22
CA ALA A 299 0.89 -15.72 -12.93
C ALA A 299 -0.44 -16.05 -12.22
N VAL A 300 -1.19 -17.02 -12.73
CA VAL A 300 -2.42 -17.52 -12.09
C VAL A 300 -2.14 -18.04 -10.68
N THR A 301 -1.07 -18.82 -10.51
CA THR A 301 -0.66 -19.32 -9.18
C THR A 301 -0.35 -18.16 -8.23
N GLY A 302 0.35 -17.13 -8.68
CA GLY A 302 0.64 -15.93 -7.89
C GLY A 302 -0.63 -15.22 -7.43
N HIS A 303 -1.62 -15.10 -8.29
CA HIS A 303 -2.93 -14.50 -7.95
C HIS A 303 -3.69 -15.34 -6.92
N VAL A 304 -3.79 -16.65 -7.13
CA VAL A 304 -4.44 -17.56 -6.18
C VAL A 304 -3.76 -17.50 -4.81
N LEU A 305 -2.43 -17.54 -4.77
CA LEU A 305 -1.67 -17.43 -3.51
C LEU A 305 -1.88 -16.07 -2.83
N SER A 306 -2.02 -14.98 -3.59
CA SER A 306 -2.32 -13.67 -3.01
C SER A 306 -3.72 -13.65 -2.37
N MET A 307 -4.72 -14.29 -2.99
CA MET A 307 -6.06 -14.45 -2.39
C MET A 307 -6.02 -15.36 -1.16
N VAL A 308 -5.26 -16.46 -1.20
CA VAL A 308 -5.04 -17.34 -0.05
C VAL A 308 -4.37 -16.57 1.09
N LEU A 309 -3.34 -15.76 0.80
CA LEU A 309 -2.67 -14.90 1.79
C LEU A 309 -3.65 -13.96 2.48
N LEU A 310 -4.51 -13.30 1.69
CA LEU A 310 -5.54 -12.42 2.23
C LEU A 310 -6.55 -13.18 3.10
N GLY A 311 -7.03 -14.34 2.64
CA GLY A 311 -7.95 -15.19 3.40
C GLY A 311 -7.36 -15.67 4.72
N MET A 312 -6.08 -16.08 4.72
CA MET A 312 -5.37 -16.50 5.93
C MET A 312 -5.15 -15.33 6.90
N LEU A 313 -4.81 -14.14 6.40
CA LEU A 313 -4.66 -12.95 7.22
C LEU A 313 -6.01 -12.50 7.81
N LEU A 314 -7.09 -12.62 7.04
CA LEU A 314 -8.46 -12.36 7.52
C LEU A 314 -8.84 -13.33 8.63
N LEU A 315 -8.56 -14.63 8.45
CA LEU A 315 -8.79 -15.65 9.49
C LEU A 315 -7.96 -15.34 10.74
N ARG A 316 -6.68 -14.99 10.57
CA ARG A 316 -5.79 -14.65 11.69
C ARG A 316 -6.32 -13.45 12.48
N THR A 317 -6.73 -12.38 11.79
CA THR A 317 -7.28 -11.19 12.44
C THR A 317 -8.65 -11.45 13.05
N PHE A 318 -9.50 -12.29 12.45
CA PHE A 318 -10.77 -12.71 13.03
C PHE A 318 -10.56 -13.44 14.37
N LEU A 319 -9.59 -14.33 14.44
CA LEU A 319 -9.29 -15.09 15.66
C LEU A 319 -8.68 -14.24 16.79
N THR A 320 -8.03 -13.11 16.44
CA THR A 320 -7.24 -12.35 17.41
C THR A 320 -7.72 -10.94 17.67
N SER A 321 -8.48 -10.34 16.77
CA SER A 321 -8.74 -8.90 16.80
C SER A 321 -10.14 -8.55 16.28
N GLN A 322 -11.11 -9.48 16.40
CA GLN A 322 -12.47 -9.26 15.91
C GLN A 322 -13.19 -8.08 16.60
N ASP A 323 -12.79 -7.72 17.80
CA ASP A 323 -13.34 -6.60 18.56
C ASP A 323 -12.65 -5.26 18.20
N ASP A 324 -11.54 -5.30 17.47
CA ASP A 324 -10.92 -4.08 16.93
C ASP A 324 -11.78 -3.55 15.77
N TYR A 325 -12.13 -2.29 15.86
CA TYR A 325 -12.99 -1.65 14.84
C TYR A 325 -12.28 -1.50 13.46
N ARG A 326 -10.97 -1.75 13.33
CA ARG A 326 -10.27 -1.86 12.04
C ARG A 326 -10.64 -3.16 11.33
N PHE A 327 -11.01 -4.19 12.09
CA PHE A 327 -11.41 -5.48 11.55
C PHE A 327 -12.61 -5.40 10.59
N PRO A 328 -13.71 -4.68 10.89
CA PRO A 328 -14.80 -4.50 9.92
C PRO A 328 -14.35 -3.83 8.61
N VAL A 329 -13.44 -2.85 8.66
CA VAL A 329 -12.89 -2.21 7.45
C VAL A 329 -12.09 -3.22 6.63
N MET A 330 -11.21 -3.99 7.28
CA MET A 330 -10.45 -5.05 6.64
C MET A 330 -11.38 -6.11 6.03
N LEU A 331 -12.41 -6.54 6.76
CA LEU A 331 -13.39 -7.52 6.31
C LEU A 331 -14.09 -7.06 5.03
N VAL A 332 -14.65 -5.84 5.03
CA VAL A 332 -15.35 -5.28 3.87
C VAL A 332 -14.41 -5.12 2.67
N MET A 333 -13.20 -4.61 2.88
CA MET A 333 -12.20 -4.50 1.80
C MET A 333 -11.81 -5.86 1.24
N SER A 334 -11.65 -6.88 2.10
CA SER A 334 -11.35 -8.24 1.66
C SER A 334 -12.49 -8.82 0.81
N PHE A 335 -13.74 -8.62 1.21
CA PHE A 335 -14.90 -9.00 0.41
C PHE A 335 -14.92 -8.28 -0.95
N CYS A 336 -14.61 -6.98 -1.00
CA CYS A 336 -14.51 -6.25 -2.26
C CYS A 336 -13.43 -6.85 -3.16
N VAL A 337 -12.25 -7.17 -2.60
CA VAL A 337 -11.15 -7.79 -3.33
C VAL A 337 -11.58 -9.14 -3.91
N PHE A 338 -12.17 -10.03 -3.10
CA PHE A 338 -12.64 -11.35 -3.56
C PHE A 338 -13.75 -11.24 -4.61
N ALA A 339 -14.72 -10.35 -4.42
CA ALA A 339 -15.81 -10.14 -5.38
C ALA A 339 -15.29 -9.59 -6.70
N MET A 340 -14.38 -8.62 -6.66
CA MET A 340 -13.79 -8.05 -7.88
C MET A 340 -12.88 -9.05 -8.60
N GLU A 341 -12.14 -9.89 -7.89
CA GLU A 341 -11.30 -10.92 -8.51
C GLU A 341 -12.13 -12.03 -9.14
N ALA A 342 -13.29 -12.36 -8.55
CA ALA A 342 -14.22 -13.33 -9.11
C ALA A 342 -14.95 -12.85 -10.36
N THR A 343 -15.12 -11.52 -10.52
CA THR A 343 -15.89 -10.92 -11.62
C THR A 343 -15.01 -10.27 -12.68
N LEU A 344 -13.89 -9.68 -12.27
CA LEU A 344 -12.98 -8.90 -13.10
C LEU A 344 -11.54 -9.37 -12.81
N VAL A 345 -11.06 -10.30 -13.60
CA VAL A 345 -9.71 -10.86 -13.48
C VAL A 345 -8.66 -9.73 -13.35
N ASN A 346 -7.78 -9.84 -12.37
CA ASN A 346 -6.72 -8.87 -12.05
C ASN A 346 -7.15 -7.53 -11.41
N VAL A 347 -8.43 -7.22 -11.25
CA VAL A 347 -8.83 -5.95 -10.62
C VAL A 347 -8.82 -6.08 -9.10
N GLY A 348 -9.29 -7.18 -8.55
CA GLY A 348 -9.26 -7.46 -7.11
C GLY A 348 -7.83 -7.47 -6.57
N ASN A 349 -6.91 -8.11 -7.29
CA ASN A 349 -5.50 -8.19 -6.92
C ASN A 349 -4.82 -6.80 -6.80
N ARG A 350 -5.32 -5.79 -7.52
CA ARG A 350 -4.80 -4.41 -7.40
C ARG A 350 -5.19 -3.72 -6.10
N LEU A 351 -6.30 -4.12 -5.47
CA LEU A 351 -6.78 -3.55 -4.21
C LEU A 351 -6.30 -4.31 -2.97
N ILE A 352 -5.66 -5.46 -3.14
CA ILE A 352 -5.28 -6.37 -2.06
C ILE A 352 -4.37 -5.71 -1.00
N TYR A 353 -3.55 -4.73 -1.39
CA TYR A 353 -2.60 -4.08 -0.47
C TYR A 353 -3.28 -3.25 0.62
N ILE A 354 -4.53 -2.81 0.43
CA ILE A 354 -5.29 -2.11 1.47
C ILE A 354 -5.57 -3.05 2.66
N PRO A 355 -6.30 -4.17 2.47
CA PRO A 355 -6.58 -5.07 3.59
C PRO A 355 -5.33 -5.79 4.10
N LEU A 356 -4.30 -6.05 3.28
CA LEU A 356 -3.05 -6.63 3.73
C LEU A 356 -2.33 -5.70 4.73
N LEU A 357 -2.21 -4.41 4.42
CA LEU A 357 -1.52 -3.47 5.30
C LEU A 357 -2.33 -3.19 6.58
N ILE A 358 -3.65 -3.04 6.48
CA ILE A 358 -4.53 -2.88 7.66
C ILE A 358 -4.48 -4.13 8.55
N GLY A 359 -4.64 -5.32 7.95
CA GLY A 359 -4.60 -6.59 8.67
C GLY A 359 -3.27 -6.85 9.34
N SER A 360 -2.16 -6.47 8.71
CA SER A 360 -0.83 -6.57 9.32
C SER A 360 -0.73 -5.79 10.62
N THR A 361 -1.31 -4.57 10.68
CA THR A 361 -1.32 -3.78 11.92
C THR A 361 -2.24 -4.35 13.00
N LEU A 362 -3.27 -5.11 12.62
CA LEU A 362 -4.16 -5.80 13.56
C LEU A 362 -3.49 -6.99 14.25
N CYS A 363 -2.53 -7.63 13.59
CA CYS A 363 -1.80 -8.76 14.16
C CYS A 363 -0.88 -8.41 15.35
N LEU A 364 -0.77 -7.12 15.72
CA LEU A 364 0.12 -6.63 16.78
C LEU A 364 -0.48 -6.67 18.18
N ASN A 365 -1.75 -7.00 18.35
CA ASN A 365 -2.39 -6.99 19.66
C ASN A 365 -1.68 -7.94 20.67
N ASN A 366 -0.91 -7.33 21.59
CA ASN A 366 0.00 -8.06 22.49
C ASN A 366 -0.73 -8.90 23.55
N GLU A 367 -1.88 -8.44 24.05
CA GLU A 367 -2.60 -9.16 25.13
C GLU A 367 -3.20 -10.47 24.58
N GLU A 368 -3.80 -10.41 23.41
CA GLU A 368 -4.36 -11.59 22.76
C GLU A 368 -3.27 -12.51 22.24
N ARG A 369 -2.15 -11.95 21.75
CA ARG A 369 -0.98 -12.72 21.32
C ARG A 369 -0.41 -13.58 22.44
N LYS A 370 -0.31 -13.05 23.68
CA LYS A 370 0.15 -13.80 24.86
C LYS A 370 -0.85 -14.92 25.22
N ALA A 371 -2.15 -14.68 25.10
CA ALA A 371 -3.17 -15.69 25.35
C ALA A 371 -3.11 -16.81 24.30
N LEU A 372 -2.89 -16.46 23.05
CA LEU A 372 -2.81 -17.39 21.91
C LEU A 372 -1.47 -18.12 21.79
N SER A 373 -0.38 -17.55 22.30
CA SER A 373 0.95 -18.21 22.24
C SER A 373 0.99 -19.56 23.00
N ARG A 374 -0.01 -19.82 23.84
CA ARG A 374 -0.21 -21.12 24.50
C ARG A 374 -0.89 -22.18 23.61
N GLN A 375 -1.39 -21.79 22.44
CA GLN A 375 -2.06 -22.69 21.50
C GLN A 375 -1.18 -22.92 20.26
N ARG A 376 -1.12 -24.15 19.76
CA ARG A 376 -0.28 -24.51 18.57
C ARG A 376 -0.83 -23.92 17.25
N TRP A 377 -2.12 -23.75 17.12
CA TRP A 377 -2.78 -23.32 15.89
C TRP A 377 -2.37 -21.92 15.39
N PRO A 378 -2.27 -20.87 16.25
CA PRO A 378 -1.84 -19.56 15.79
C PRO A 378 -0.41 -19.53 15.25
N LEU A 379 0.50 -20.33 15.84
CA LEU A 379 1.87 -20.44 15.36
C LEU A 379 1.93 -21.07 13.96
N LEU A 380 1.14 -22.13 13.73
CA LEU A 380 1.04 -22.74 12.40
C LEU A 380 0.48 -21.77 11.37
N LEU A 381 -0.55 -21.00 11.74
CA LEU A 381 -1.14 -19.99 10.86
C LEU A 381 -0.14 -18.87 10.55
N ASP A 382 0.60 -18.36 11.55
CA ASP A 382 1.64 -17.35 11.36
C ASP A 382 2.77 -17.87 10.44
N LEU A 383 3.23 -19.11 10.65
CA LEU A 383 4.23 -19.75 9.79
C LEU A 383 3.71 -19.92 8.35
N SER A 384 2.46 -20.35 8.19
CA SER A 384 1.83 -20.51 6.88
C SER A 384 1.67 -19.16 6.16
N LEU A 385 1.33 -18.08 6.87
CA LEU A 385 1.30 -16.72 6.33
C LEU A 385 2.67 -16.31 5.76
N PHE A 386 3.75 -16.60 6.49
CA PHE A 386 5.12 -16.32 6.02
C PHE A 386 5.48 -17.13 4.78
N VAL A 387 5.17 -18.41 4.77
CA VAL A 387 5.44 -19.29 3.62
C VAL A 387 4.70 -18.78 2.39
N VAL A 388 3.40 -18.49 2.52
CA VAL A 388 2.59 -18.00 1.39
C VAL A 388 3.07 -16.63 0.92
N ALA A 389 3.35 -15.68 1.83
CA ALA A 389 3.90 -14.37 1.47
C ALA A 389 5.25 -14.48 0.74
N THR A 390 6.12 -15.39 1.20
CA THR A 390 7.40 -15.68 0.53
C THR A 390 7.19 -16.23 -0.87
N LEU A 391 6.26 -17.17 -1.05
CA LEU A 391 5.95 -17.73 -2.37
C LEU A 391 5.39 -16.66 -3.32
N VAL A 392 4.48 -15.80 -2.84
CA VAL A 392 3.96 -14.67 -3.63
C VAL A 392 5.09 -13.75 -4.06
N CYS A 393 5.99 -13.39 -3.14
CA CYS A 393 7.14 -12.54 -3.43
C CYS A 393 8.10 -13.19 -4.45
N LEU A 394 8.40 -14.49 -4.31
CA LEU A 394 9.28 -15.23 -5.23
C LEU A 394 8.67 -15.35 -6.63
N ILE A 395 7.37 -15.61 -6.73
CA ILE A 395 6.67 -15.64 -8.02
C ILE A 395 6.70 -14.26 -8.69
N ALA A 396 6.40 -13.19 -7.94
CA ALA A 396 6.50 -11.84 -8.44
C ALA A 396 7.93 -11.53 -8.90
N LEU A 397 8.94 -11.87 -8.11
CA LEU A 397 10.35 -11.69 -8.47
C LEU A 397 10.68 -12.41 -9.78
N ARG A 398 10.31 -13.69 -9.91
CA ARG A 398 10.55 -14.48 -11.12
C ARG A 398 9.88 -13.85 -12.35
N ASN A 399 8.65 -13.41 -12.23
CA ASN A 399 7.92 -12.82 -13.35
C ASN A 399 8.57 -11.52 -13.86
N PHE A 400 9.29 -10.80 -12.98
CA PHE A 400 9.96 -9.56 -13.34
C PHE A 400 11.46 -9.69 -13.64
N ILE A 401 12.09 -10.86 -13.37
CA ILE A 401 13.51 -11.10 -13.72
C ILE A 401 13.83 -10.76 -15.17
N PRO A 402 13.03 -11.16 -16.17
CA PRO A 402 13.33 -10.82 -17.55
C PRO A 402 13.25 -9.31 -17.85
N SER A 403 12.42 -8.59 -17.10
CA SER A 403 12.11 -7.18 -17.35
C SER A 403 13.06 -6.21 -16.65
N PHE A 404 13.78 -6.64 -15.61
CA PHE A 404 14.62 -5.78 -14.79
C PHE A 404 16.08 -6.21 -14.78
N ASN A 405 16.99 -5.22 -14.73
CA ASN A 405 18.40 -5.48 -14.48
C ASN A 405 18.69 -5.50 -12.97
N TYR A 406 18.58 -6.67 -12.33
CA TYR A 406 18.84 -6.84 -10.90
C TYR A 406 20.30 -6.62 -10.50
N ILE A 407 21.25 -6.74 -11.43
CA ILE A 407 22.67 -6.45 -11.14
C ILE A 407 22.84 -4.95 -10.84
N GLY A 408 22.16 -4.07 -11.62
CA GLY A 408 22.11 -2.65 -11.34
C GLY A 408 21.53 -2.36 -9.96
N VAL A 409 20.38 -2.98 -9.64
CA VAL A 409 19.73 -2.86 -8.32
C VAL A 409 20.68 -3.26 -7.19
N ALA A 410 21.39 -4.39 -7.31
CA ALA A 410 22.33 -4.87 -6.29
C ALA A 410 23.53 -3.91 -6.11
N LYS A 411 24.07 -3.38 -7.21
CA LYS A 411 25.15 -2.38 -7.16
C LYS A 411 24.68 -1.13 -6.41
N TYR A 412 23.52 -0.59 -6.75
CA TYR A 412 22.95 0.61 -6.12
C TYR A 412 22.54 0.37 -4.66
N ALA A 413 22.20 -0.87 -4.28
CA ALA A 413 21.92 -1.22 -2.90
C ALA A 413 23.18 -1.17 -2.01
N ILE A 414 24.31 -1.68 -2.52
CA ILE A 414 25.57 -1.75 -1.76
C ILE A 414 26.26 -0.40 -1.73
N PHE A 415 26.49 0.18 -2.89
CA PHE A 415 27.12 1.50 -3.05
C PHE A 415 26.29 2.31 -4.04
N TYR A 416 25.68 3.38 -3.58
CA TYR A 416 25.05 4.31 -4.48
C TYR A 416 26.18 5.04 -5.25
N PRO A 417 26.20 4.99 -6.60
CA PRO A 417 27.18 5.71 -7.39
C PRO A 417 26.86 7.19 -7.25
N SER A 418 27.24 7.73 -6.12
CA SER A 418 27.00 9.11 -5.80
C SER A 418 27.81 9.99 -6.72
N ILE A 419 27.30 11.16 -6.94
CA ILE A 419 27.91 12.39 -7.41
C ILE A 419 29.42 12.54 -7.07
N LEU A 420 29.97 11.75 -6.16
CA LEU A 420 31.39 11.75 -5.78
C LEU A 420 32.31 11.00 -6.76
N PHE A 421 31.76 10.29 -7.76
CA PHE A 421 32.52 9.48 -8.72
C PHE A 421 32.12 9.73 -10.17
N GLN A 422 31.34 10.76 -10.46
CA GLN A 422 31.17 11.36 -11.77
C GLN A 422 31.98 12.66 -11.84
#